data_00a33fa86e8bf86866742b095488ab9b
#
_entry.id   00a33fa86e8bf86866742b095488ab9b
#
_cell.length_a   1.000
_cell.length_b   1.000
_cell.length_c   1.000
_cell.angle_alpha   90.00
_cell.angle_beta   90.00
_cell.angle_gamma   90.00
#
_symmetry.space_group_name_H-M   'P 1'
#
loop_
_entity.id
_entity.type
_entity.pdbx_description
1 polymer ?
#
loop_
_entity_poly.entity_id
_entity_poly.type
_entity_poly.pdbx_seq_one_letter_code
_entity_poly.pdbx_strand_id
1 'polypeptide(L)'
;TAPASAASFAPVGFFERRLWRAGIRLAVVALLAAGLTTVTTEPAAQAFSREGLPVEMLDVPSPAMGRNIRVQFQHGGPHSVLLLDGLRAQEDFNGWDINTAAFDWFYQSGLSVIMPVGGQSSFYSDWYRPARGSAGTVTYKWETFLTRELPNWLAANRGQDPFGNAVVGLSMSGGSALTMAAWYPRQYTFAASLSGYLAPSQGLWPTLIDIAMQDAGGFDAIDMWGPTNAGGWQRNDPTVNINRLVANRTALWVYCGNGVSSDLDTNRDFGG
;
A
#
# COMPACT_ATOMS: atom_id res chain seq x y z
N THR A 1 -44.11 32.25 -40.23
CA THR A 1 -43.24 31.08 -39.92
C THR A 1 -41.78 31.51 -40.00
N ALA A 2 -41.17 31.77 -38.83
CA ALA A 2 -39.76 32.10 -38.68
C ALA A 2 -39.00 30.82 -38.30
N PRO A 3 -37.78 30.64 -38.78
CA PRO A 3 -36.96 29.47 -38.46
C PRO A 3 -36.24 29.67 -37.10
N ALA A 4 -36.15 28.60 -36.34
CA ALA A 4 -35.45 28.52 -35.06
C ALA A 4 -33.94 28.70 -35.22
N SER A 5 -33.36 29.58 -34.39
CA SER A 5 -31.93 29.80 -34.26
C SER A 5 -31.27 28.63 -33.52
N ALA A 6 -30.34 27.96 -34.15
CA ALA A 6 -29.47 26.97 -33.52
C ALA A 6 -28.39 27.68 -32.68
N ALA A 7 -28.41 27.45 -31.36
CA ALA A 7 -27.36 27.91 -30.48
C ALA A 7 -26.10 27.04 -30.69
N SER A 8 -25.04 27.69 -31.16
CA SER A 8 -23.69 27.11 -31.28
C SER A 8 -23.05 27.02 -29.89
N PHE A 9 -22.79 25.82 -29.41
CA PHE A 9 -21.95 25.62 -28.24
C PHE A 9 -20.48 25.73 -28.65
N ALA A 10 -19.81 26.78 -28.20
CA ALA A 10 -18.37 26.91 -28.35
C ALA A 10 -17.66 25.91 -27.41
N PRO A 11 -16.56 25.26 -27.83
CA PRO A 11 -15.81 24.36 -26.97
C PRO A 11 -15.10 25.15 -25.86
N VAL A 12 -15.31 24.76 -24.63
CA VAL A 12 -14.63 25.29 -23.43
C VAL A 12 -13.14 25.08 -23.58
N GLY A 13 -12.36 26.17 -23.56
CA GLY A 13 -10.98 26.22 -23.96
C GLY A 13 -10.05 25.38 -23.09
N PHE A 14 -8.99 24.89 -23.72
CA PHE A 14 -7.88 24.10 -23.19
C PHE A 14 -7.21 24.73 -21.95
N PHE A 15 -7.41 26.02 -21.72
CA PHE A 15 -6.86 26.80 -20.58
C PHE A 15 -7.60 26.55 -19.26
N GLU A 16 -8.92 26.40 -19.30
CA GLU A 16 -9.71 26.14 -18.08
C GLU A 16 -9.46 24.75 -17.51
N ARG A 17 -9.19 23.77 -18.36
CA ARG A 17 -8.84 22.40 -17.91
C ARG A 17 -7.51 22.34 -17.15
N ARG A 18 -6.56 23.24 -17.47
CA ARG A 18 -5.27 23.30 -16.75
C ARG A 18 -5.43 23.95 -15.35
N LEU A 19 -6.26 24.96 -15.24
CA LEU A 19 -6.51 25.63 -13.96
C LEU A 19 -7.31 24.74 -12.99
N TRP A 20 -8.26 23.97 -13.52
CA TRP A 20 -9.03 23.02 -12.71
C TRP A 20 -8.14 21.88 -12.18
N ARG A 21 -7.26 21.36 -13.02
CA ARG A 21 -6.28 20.34 -12.61
C ARG A 21 -5.24 20.87 -11.61
N ALA A 22 -4.84 22.12 -11.73
CA ALA A 22 -3.96 22.77 -10.75
C ALA A 22 -4.66 23.01 -9.41
N GLY A 23 -5.94 23.40 -9.40
CA GLY A 23 -6.73 23.61 -8.18
C GLY A 23 -6.98 22.30 -7.41
N ILE A 24 -7.29 21.20 -8.12
CA ILE A 24 -7.46 19.89 -7.52
C ILE A 24 -6.13 19.34 -6.98
N ARG A 25 -5.02 19.56 -7.68
CA ARG A 25 -3.68 19.19 -7.20
C ARG A 25 -3.31 19.90 -5.89
N LEU A 26 -3.63 21.19 -5.78
CA LEU A 26 -3.40 21.97 -4.55
C LEU A 26 -4.29 21.48 -3.38
N ALA A 27 -5.55 21.15 -3.63
CA ALA A 27 -6.46 20.67 -2.59
C ALA A 27 -6.11 19.25 -2.10
N VAL A 28 -5.67 18.36 -3.00
CA VAL A 28 -5.25 16.99 -2.65
C VAL A 28 -3.88 16.99 -1.97
N VAL A 29 -2.96 17.85 -2.41
CA VAL A 29 -1.69 18.07 -1.71
C VAL A 29 -1.93 18.64 -0.31
N ALA A 30 -2.90 19.52 -0.12
CA ALA A 30 -3.25 20.03 1.21
C ALA A 30 -3.89 18.96 2.12
N LEU A 31 -4.70 18.03 1.58
CA LEU A 31 -5.28 16.91 2.33
C LEU A 31 -4.26 15.80 2.63
N LEU A 32 -3.27 15.62 1.75
CA LEU A 32 -2.16 14.67 1.96
C LEU A 32 -1.01 15.33 2.74
N ALA A 33 -0.81 16.65 2.63
CA ALA A 33 0.24 17.38 3.33
C ALA A 33 -0.09 17.66 4.81
N ALA A 34 -1.35 17.54 5.24
CA ALA A 34 -1.70 17.57 6.67
C ALA A 34 -1.16 16.34 7.44
N GLY A 35 -0.55 15.37 6.72
CA GLY A 35 0.16 14.23 7.30
C GLY A 35 1.64 14.13 6.87
N LEU A 36 2.19 15.11 6.16
CA LEU A 36 3.56 15.08 5.63
C LEU A 36 4.38 16.24 6.20
N THR A 37 5.03 15.97 7.31
CA THR A 37 6.11 16.80 7.82
C THR A 37 7.28 16.86 6.82
N THR A 38 7.84 18.04 6.68
CA THR A 38 9.03 18.39 5.90
C THR A 38 10.12 17.35 6.07
N VAL A 39 10.61 16.83 4.95
CA VAL A 39 11.85 16.06 4.91
C VAL A 39 13.00 17.01 5.25
N THR A 40 13.31 17.12 6.52
CA THR A 40 14.67 17.45 6.94
C THR A 40 15.51 16.22 6.61
N THR A 41 16.72 16.42 6.09
CA THR A 41 17.71 15.36 5.88
C THR A 41 18.06 14.76 7.25
N GLU A 42 17.21 13.82 7.69
CA GLU A 42 17.48 13.03 8.87
C GLU A 42 18.59 12.03 8.55
N PRO A 43 19.51 11.78 9.51
CA PRO A 43 20.45 10.67 9.40
C PRO A 43 19.68 9.36 9.26
N ALA A 44 20.28 8.39 8.59
CA ALA A 44 19.71 7.09 8.25
C ALA A 44 18.62 6.62 9.23
N ALA A 45 17.41 6.38 8.71
CA ALA A 45 16.25 6.00 9.50
C ALA A 45 16.62 4.89 10.50
N GLN A 46 16.56 5.20 11.79
CA GLN A 46 16.81 4.23 12.85
C GLN A 46 15.51 3.50 13.15
N ALA A 47 15.61 2.17 13.22
CA ALA A 47 14.52 1.34 13.72
C ALA A 47 14.13 1.80 15.13
N PHE A 48 12.83 1.92 15.43
CA PHE A 48 12.33 2.18 16.75
C PHE A 48 12.38 0.94 17.68
N SER A 49 12.51 -0.24 17.09
CA SER A 49 12.70 -1.47 17.86
C SER A 49 14.06 -1.43 18.55
N ARG A 50 14.13 -1.95 19.77
CA ARG A 50 15.38 -1.99 20.55
C ARG A 50 16.45 -2.78 19.80
N GLU A 51 17.70 -2.42 20.03
CA GLU A 51 18.86 -3.15 19.52
C GLU A 51 18.94 -4.59 20.06
N GLY A 52 19.51 -5.51 19.27
CA GLY A 52 19.77 -6.87 19.68
C GLY A 52 18.57 -7.83 19.52
N LEU A 53 17.46 -7.39 18.92
CA LEU A 53 16.41 -8.32 18.50
C LEU A 53 16.91 -9.23 17.36
N PRO A 54 16.51 -10.51 17.33
CA PRO A 54 16.95 -11.47 16.32
C PRO A 54 16.24 -11.23 14.98
N VAL A 55 16.49 -10.08 14.35
CA VAL A 55 15.96 -9.73 13.04
C VAL A 55 16.96 -10.09 11.97
N GLU A 56 16.55 -10.89 11.00
CA GLU A 56 17.33 -11.27 9.83
C GLU A 56 16.96 -10.39 8.63
N MET A 57 17.97 -9.98 7.86
CA MET A 57 17.78 -9.41 6.53
C MET A 57 17.92 -10.53 5.50
N LEU A 58 16.81 -10.89 4.89
CA LEU A 58 16.75 -11.96 3.89
C LEU A 58 16.72 -11.34 2.48
N ASP A 59 17.43 -11.96 1.53
CA ASP A 59 17.31 -11.67 0.11
C ASP A 59 16.56 -12.83 -0.56
N VAL A 60 15.26 -12.66 -0.76
CA VAL A 60 14.37 -13.71 -1.28
C VAL A 60 14.23 -13.56 -2.80
N PRO A 61 14.58 -14.59 -3.59
CA PRO A 61 14.43 -14.53 -5.04
C PRO A 61 12.97 -14.33 -5.46
N SER A 62 12.76 -13.40 -6.39
CA SER A 62 11.48 -13.23 -7.08
C SER A 62 11.65 -13.39 -8.59
N PRO A 63 11.49 -14.59 -9.13
CA PRO A 63 11.43 -14.81 -10.57
C PRO A 63 10.40 -13.95 -11.28
N ALA A 64 9.24 -13.71 -10.67
CA ALA A 64 8.19 -12.88 -11.24
C ALA A 64 8.61 -11.41 -11.43
N MET A 65 9.47 -10.89 -10.56
CA MET A 65 10.02 -9.52 -10.64
C MET A 65 11.43 -9.47 -11.22
N GLY A 66 12.08 -10.63 -11.47
CA GLY A 66 13.42 -10.73 -12.04
C GLY A 66 14.52 -10.18 -11.11
N ARG A 67 14.28 -10.14 -9.80
CA ARG A 67 15.22 -9.64 -8.80
C ARG A 67 15.02 -10.31 -7.44
N ASN A 68 15.98 -10.17 -6.54
CA ASN A 68 15.77 -10.48 -5.15
C ASN A 68 14.97 -9.36 -4.46
N ILE A 69 14.12 -9.75 -3.54
CA ILE A 69 13.38 -8.82 -2.67
C ILE A 69 13.94 -8.97 -1.27
N ARG A 70 14.35 -7.87 -0.69
CA ARG A 70 14.75 -7.82 0.72
C ARG A 70 13.54 -8.01 1.61
N VAL A 71 13.71 -8.81 2.67
CA VAL A 71 12.66 -9.06 3.66
C VAL A 71 13.30 -9.00 5.04
N GLN A 72 12.80 -8.14 5.91
CA GLN A 72 13.13 -8.17 7.32
C GLN A 72 12.28 -9.25 7.98
N PHE A 73 12.93 -10.18 8.67
CA PHE A 73 12.31 -11.36 9.24
C PHE A 73 12.72 -11.55 10.69
N GLN A 74 11.73 -11.68 11.59
CA GLN A 74 11.96 -12.10 12.97
C GLN A 74 11.21 -13.41 13.22
N HIS A 75 11.96 -14.46 13.56
CA HIS A 75 11.35 -15.74 13.90
C HIS A 75 10.68 -15.69 15.27
N GLY A 76 9.45 -16.23 15.38
CA GLY A 76 8.69 -16.30 16.63
C GLY A 76 7.81 -17.54 16.73
N GLY A 77 7.57 -18.24 15.62
CA GLY A 77 6.74 -19.45 15.52
C GLY A 77 6.45 -19.84 14.09
N PRO A 78 5.66 -20.91 13.86
CA PRO A 78 5.36 -21.35 12.49
C PRO A 78 4.43 -20.43 11.72
N HIS A 79 3.56 -19.69 12.40
CA HIS A 79 2.68 -18.71 11.79
C HIS A 79 3.26 -17.31 11.89
N SER A 80 2.86 -16.44 10.96
CA SER A 80 3.46 -15.13 10.83
C SER A 80 2.43 -14.01 10.68
N VAL A 81 2.89 -12.79 10.96
CA VAL A 81 2.24 -11.55 10.56
C VAL A 81 3.07 -10.90 9.46
N LEU A 82 2.44 -10.65 8.31
CA LEU A 82 3.00 -9.90 7.19
C LEU A 82 2.61 -8.44 7.35
N LEU A 83 3.59 -7.56 7.51
CA LEU A 83 3.41 -6.11 7.67
C LEU A 83 3.78 -5.41 6.36
N LEU A 84 2.78 -4.84 5.71
CA LEU A 84 2.91 -4.17 4.41
C LEU A 84 3.03 -2.65 4.61
N ASP A 85 3.97 -2.05 3.88
CA ASP A 85 4.31 -0.64 3.99
C ASP A 85 3.31 0.29 3.28
N GLY A 86 3.47 1.60 3.47
CA GLY A 86 2.68 2.65 2.84
C GLY A 86 3.14 3.01 1.42
N LEU A 87 2.57 4.12 0.90
CA LEU A 87 2.77 4.57 -0.48
C LEU A 87 4.25 4.88 -0.82
N ARG A 88 5.00 5.37 0.17
CA ARG A 88 6.41 5.79 0.02
C ARG A 88 7.40 4.76 0.56
N ALA A 89 7.05 3.47 0.44
CA ALA A 89 7.93 2.36 0.83
C ALA A 89 9.34 2.56 0.27
N GLN A 90 10.33 2.41 1.12
CA GLN A 90 11.75 2.61 0.80
C GLN A 90 12.40 1.28 0.40
N GLU A 91 13.59 1.34 -0.23
CA GLU A 91 14.31 0.15 -0.71
C GLU A 91 15.35 -0.37 0.30
N ASP A 92 15.48 0.24 1.48
CA ASP A 92 16.44 -0.13 2.53
C ASP A 92 15.78 -0.85 3.71
N PHE A 93 14.75 -0.25 4.32
CA PHE A 93 13.99 -0.77 5.44
C PHE A 93 12.49 -0.60 5.22
N ASN A 94 11.68 -1.45 5.86
CA ASN A 94 10.24 -1.31 5.86
C ASN A 94 9.81 -0.20 6.84
N GLY A 95 8.79 0.57 6.47
CA GLY A 95 8.29 1.68 7.28
C GLY A 95 7.78 1.27 8.66
N TRP A 96 7.34 0.04 8.83
CA TRP A 96 6.96 -0.49 10.15
C TRP A 96 8.16 -0.59 11.10
N ASP A 97 9.34 -0.92 10.60
CA ASP A 97 10.56 -0.96 11.40
C ASP A 97 11.10 0.45 11.68
N ILE A 98 11.00 1.35 10.69
CA ILE A 98 11.48 2.73 10.82
C ILE A 98 10.64 3.55 11.80
N ASN A 99 9.32 3.37 11.77
CA ASN A 99 8.37 4.27 12.43
C ASN A 99 7.67 3.64 13.64
N THR A 100 7.92 2.37 13.96
CA THR A 100 7.25 1.67 15.06
C THR A 100 8.20 0.70 15.76
N ALA A 101 7.80 0.25 16.95
CA ALA A 101 8.48 -0.82 17.67
C ALA A 101 7.89 -2.21 17.32
N ALA A 102 7.54 -2.46 16.06
CA ALA A 102 6.79 -3.66 15.70
C ALA A 102 7.55 -4.95 16.00
N PHE A 103 8.86 -5.01 15.80
CA PHE A 103 9.64 -6.20 16.17
C PHE A 103 9.65 -6.44 17.68
N ASP A 104 9.62 -5.39 18.52
CA ASP A 104 9.47 -5.54 19.97
C ASP A 104 8.09 -6.08 20.35
N TRP A 105 7.03 -5.55 19.71
CA TRP A 105 5.65 -5.96 20.02
C TRP A 105 5.41 -7.45 19.76
N PHE A 106 6.04 -7.98 18.71
CA PHE A 106 5.91 -9.39 18.36
C PHE A 106 6.98 -10.28 18.95
N TYR A 107 8.02 -9.73 19.60
CA TYR A 107 9.08 -10.53 20.20
C TYR A 107 8.51 -11.47 21.28
N GLN A 108 8.79 -12.75 21.16
CA GLN A 108 8.26 -13.81 22.04
C GLN A 108 6.73 -13.95 22.04
N SER A 109 6.01 -13.40 21.08
CA SER A 109 4.57 -13.54 20.93
C SER A 109 4.11 -14.92 20.42
N GLY A 110 5.04 -15.73 19.90
CA GLY A 110 4.72 -16.97 19.20
C GLY A 110 4.40 -16.77 17.71
N LEU A 111 4.48 -15.54 17.22
CA LEU A 111 4.31 -15.20 15.81
C LEU A 111 5.63 -14.72 15.19
N SER A 112 5.92 -15.16 14.00
CA SER A 112 6.99 -14.59 13.19
C SER A 112 6.55 -13.29 12.56
N VAL A 113 7.48 -12.35 12.36
CA VAL A 113 7.21 -11.07 11.68
C VAL A 113 7.90 -11.07 10.32
N ILE A 114 7.16 -10.69 9.30
CA ILE A 114 7.65 -10.58 7.92
C ILE A 114 7.37 -9.16 7.43
N MET A 115 8.42 -8.43 7.08
CA MET A 115 8.35 -7.08 6.54
C MET A 115 9.07 -7.04 5.19
N PRO A 116 8.36 -7.17 4.05
CA PRO A 116 8.98 -6.98 2.74
C PRO A 116 9.41 -5.53 2.57
N VAL A 117 10.59 -5.32 1.98
CA VAL A 117 11.18 -4.00 1.77
C VAL A 117 10.98 -3.56 0.33
N GLY A 118 10.63 -2.31 0.11
CA GLY A 118 10.35 -1.76 -1.21
C GLY A 118 8.87 -1.82 -1.59
N GLY A 119 8.60 -1.55 -2.86
CA GLY A 119 7.23 -1.54 -3.39
C GLY A 119 6.56 -0.18 -3.31
N GLN A 120 7.32 0.90 -3.46
CA GLN A 120 6.77 2.26 -3.58
C GLN A 120 5.64 2.28 -4.61
N SER A 121 4.50 2.85 -4.23
CA SER A 121 3.28 2.97 -5.06
C SER A 121 2.72 1.64 -5.59
N SER A 122 3.19 0.48 -5.10
CA SER A 122 2.88 -0.83 -5.69
C SER A 122 1.47 -1.33 -5.42
N PHE A 123 0.81 -0.84 -4.37
CA PHE A 123 -0.42 -1.44 -3.80
C PHE A 123 -0.28 -2.94 -3.56
N TYR A 124 0.96 -3.43 -3.50
CA TYR A 124 1.34 -4.84 -3.33
C TYR A 124 0.55 -5.78 -4.25
N SER A 125 0.28 -5.33 -5.47
CA SER A 125 -0.46 -6.06 -6.51
C SER A 125 0.42 -6.44 -7.69
N ASP A 126 -0.08 -7.33 -8.55
CA ASP A 126 0.54 -7.63 -9.83
C ASP A 126 0.09 -6.59 -10.84
N TRP A 127 1.01 -5.74 -11.25
CA TRP A 127 0.70 -4.68 -12.21
C TRP A 127 0.41 -5.22 -13.60
N TYR A 128 -0.50 -4.52 -14.27
CA TYR A 128 -0.96 -4.84 -15.61
C TYR A 128 0.19 -4.91 -16.62
N ARG A 129 1.16 -4.00 -16.47
CA ARG A 129 2.36 -3.95 -17.30
C ARG A 129 3.55 -3.33 -16.55
N PRO A 130 4.80 -3.50 -17.08
CA PRO A 130 5.93 -2.74 -16.58
C PRO A 130 5.68 -1.24 -16.68
N ALA A 131 6.12 -0.49 -15.68
CA ALA A 131 5.88 0.94 -15.57
C ALA A 131 7.16 1.72 -15.33
N ARG A 132 7.21 2.94 -15.84
CA ARG A 132 8.32 3.85 -15.63
C ARG A 132 7.97 4.85 -14.55
N GLY A 133 8.70 4.77 -13.42
CA GLY A 133 8.66 5.77 -12.39
C GLY A 133 9.88 6.70 -12.41
N SER A 134 9.97 7.57 -11.42
CA SER A 134 11.08 8.53 -11.26
C SER A 134 12.44 7.86 -11.07
N ALA A 135 12.48 6.70 -10.41
CA ALA A 135 13.71 5.91 -10.16
C ALA A 135 14.04 4.90 -11.26
N GLY A 136 13.22 4.79 -12.32
CA GLY A 136 13.43 3.87 -13.42
C GLY A 136 12.22 3.01 -13.75
N THR A 137 12.45 1.95 -14.55
CA THR A 137 11.38 1.03 -14.94
C THR A 137 11.29 -0.11 -13.94
N VAL A 138 10.06 -0.42 -13.49
CA VAL A 138 9.76 -1.51 -12.57
C VAL A 138 8.82 -2.52 -13.22
N THR A 139 8.97 -3.79 -12.83
CA THR A 139 7.99 -4.84 -13.08
C THR A 139 7.46 -5.29 -11.72
N TYR A 140 6.28 -4.79 -11.34
CA TYR A 140 5.68 -5.12 -10.07
C TYR A 140 4.78 -6.35 -10.20
N LYS A 141 5.16 -7.40 -9.47
CA LYS A 141 4.45 -8.68 -9.31
C LYS A 141 4.41 -9.03 -7.82
N TRP A 142 4.04 -8.02 -7.02
CA TRP A 142 4.05 -8.14 -5.57
C TRP A 142 3.05 -9.15 -5.03
N GLU A 143 1.87 -9.26 -5.64
CA GLU A 143 0.90 -10.26 -5.21
C GLU A 143 1.45 -11.68 -5.43
N THR A 144 2.03 -11.95 -6.61
CA THR A 144 2.71 -13.22 -6.87
C THR A 144 3.83 -13.47 -5.88
N PHE A 145 4.65 -12.47 -5.58
CA PHE A 145 5.72 -12.60 -4.59
C PHE A 145 5.18 -12.96 -3.21
N LEU A 146 4.23 -12.18 -2.68
CA LEU A 146 3.73 -12.30 -1.31
C LEU A 146 2.84 -13.52 -1.08
N THR A 147 2.21 -14.04 -2.15
CA THR A 147 1.26 -15.15 -2.01
C THR A 147 1.79 -16.49 -2.50
N ARG A 148 2.89 -16.50 -3.22
CA ARG A 148 3.48 -17.72 -3.78
C ARG A 148 4.98 -17.83 -3.51
N GLU A 149 5.79 -16.87 -3.95
CA GLU A 149 7.24 -16.98 -3.92
C GLU A 149 7.78 -16.93 -2.49
N LEU A 150 7.43 -15.88 -1.75
CA LEU A 150 7.87 -15.65 -0.37
C LEU A 150 7.40 -16.75 0.60
N PRO A 151 6.11 -17.16 0.63
CA PRO A 151 5.69 -18.23 1.54
C PRO A 151 6.39 -19.56 1.28
N ASN A 152 6.56 -19.93 0.02
CA ASN A 152 7.26 -21.17 -0.34
C ASN A 152 8.75 -21.12 0.07
N TRP A 153 9.39 -19.97 -0.14
CA TRP A 153 10.77 -19.79 0.25
C TRP A 153 10.94 -19.83 1.77
N LEU A 154 10.07 -19.18 2.52
CA LEU A 154 10.09 -19.17 3.98
C LEU A 154 9.77 -20.54 4.57
N ALA A 155 8.86 -21.30 3.97
CA ALA A 155 8.59 -22.67 4.37
C ALA A 155 9.84 -23.56 4.22
N ALA A 156 10.52 -23.45 3.09
CA ALA A 156 11.71 -24.25 2.80
C ALA A 156 12.95 -23.83 3.62
N ASN A 157 13.09 -22.56 3.97
CA ASN A 157 14.33 -22.02 4.53
C ASN A 157 14.20 -21.57 6.00
N ARG A 158 12.99 -21.34 6.51
CA ARG A 158 12.74 -20.83 7.87
C ARG A 158 11.67 -21.61 8.63
N GLY A 159 11.11 -22.67 8.06
CA GLY A 159 10.10 -23.51 8.71
C GLY A 159 8.77 -22.81 8.95
N GLN A 160 8.45 -21.78 8.16
CA GLN A 160 7.19 -21.08 8.28
C GLN A 160 6.05 -21.87 7.62
N ASP A 161 4.88 -21.88 8.25
CA ASP A 161 3.68 -22.42 7.61
C ASP A 161 3.18 -21.41 6.55
N PRO A 162 2.99 -21.82 5.28
CA PRO A 162 2.44 -20.93 4.26
C PRO A 162 0.97 -20.58 4.46
N PHE A 163 0.29 -21.22 5.43
CA PHE A 163 -1.14 -21.06 5.69
C PHE A 163 -1.41 -20.55 7.12
N GLY A 164 -2.62 -19.99 7.34
CA GLY A 164 -3.05 -19.57 8.66
C GLY A 164 -2.34 -18.34 9.20
N ASN A 165 -1.84 -17.49 8.32
CA ASN A 165 -1.09 -16.28 8.66
C ASN A 165 -1.98 -15.05 8.76
N ALA A 166 -1.42 -13.95 9.26
CA ALA A 166 -2.02 -12.64 9.29
C ALA A 166 -1.39 -11.71 8.25
N VAL A 167 -2.16 -10.77 7.70
CA VAL A 167 -1.66 -9.68 6.86
C VAL A 167 -2.19 -8.34 7.37
N VAL A 168 -1.30 -7.39 7.55
CA VAL A 168 -1.63 -6.04 8.04
C VAL A 168 -1.06 -5.02 7.07
N GLY A 169 -1.89 -4.08 6.65
CA GLY A 169 -1.47 -2.99 5.78
C GLY A 169 -1.87 -1.64 6.34
N LEU A 170 -1.07 -0.63 6.04
CA LEU A 170 -1.34 0.76 6.38
C LEU A 170 -1.43 1.62 5.11
N SER A 171 -2.29 2.64 5.12
CA SER A 171 -2.41 3.59 4.00
C SER A 171 -2.59 2.86 2.66
N MET A 172 -1.68 2.97 1.72
CA MET A 172 -1.69 2.28 0.43
C MET A 172 -2.01 0.79 0.56
N SER A 173 -1.37 0.11 1.49
CA SER A 173 -1.47 -1.35 1.62
C SER A 173 -2.65 -1.83 2.46
N GLY A 174 -3.39 -0.94 3.13
CA GLY A 174 -4.53 -1.34 3.95
C GLY A 174 -5.63 -2.03 3.15
N GLY A 175 -5.96 -1.51 1.97
CA GLY A 175 -6.87 -2.18 1.03
C GLY A 175 -6.28 -3.46 0.45
N SER A 176 -4.97 -3.47 0.18
CA SER A 176 -4.25 -4.64 -0.36
C SER A 176 -4.28 -5.82 0.61
N ALA A 177 -4.11 -5.58 1.91
CA ALA A 177 -4.19 -6.61 2.94
C ALA A 177 -5.56 -7.31 2.93
N LEU A 178 -6.66 -6.54 2.89
CA LEU A 178 -8.01 -7.10 2.79
C LEU A 178 -8.24 -7.85 1.47
N THR A 179 -7.73 -7.31 0.36
CA THR A 179 -7.81 -7.96 -0.95
C THR A 179 -7.06 -9.30 -0.95
N MET A 180 -5.86 -9.36 -0.40
CA MET A 180 -5.11 -10.61 -0.27
C MET A 180 -5.89 -11.65 0.53
N ALA A 181 -6.47 -11.28 1.66
CA ALA A 181 -7.28 -12.21 2.45
C ALA A 181 -8.56 -12.67 1.73
N ALA A 182 -9.16 -11.79 0.90
CA ALA A 182 -10.32 -12.16 0.08
C ALA A 182 -9.99 -13.22 -0.97
N TRP A 183 -8.80 -13.16 -1.58
CA TRP A 183 -8.40 -14.05 -2.66
C TRP A 183 -7.58 -15.27 -2.21
N TYR A 184 -6.90 -15.18 -1.05
CA TYR A 184 -6.01 -16.23 -0.52
C TYR A 184 -6.41 -16.63 0.91
N PRO A 185 -7.66 -17.12 1.14
CA PRO A 185 -8.22 -17.34 2.48
C PRO A 185 -7.52 -18.44 3.28
N ARG A 186 -6.84 -19.37 2.63
CA ARG A 186 -6.06 -20.39 3.34
C ARG A 186 -4.74 -19.80 3.88
N GLN A 187 -4.18 -18.85 3.15
CA GLN A 187 -2.93 -18.21 3.51
C GLN A 187 -3.15 -17.15 4.60
N TYR A 188 -4.18 -16.31 4.42
CA TYR A 188 -4.49 -15.22 5.34
C TYR A 188 -5.86 -15.41 5.98
N THR A 189 -5.85 -15.83 7.25
CA THR A 189 -7.06 -16.03 8.06
C THR A 189 -7.42 -14.80 8.89
N PHE A 190 -6.48 -13.86 9.01
CA PHE A 190 -6.65 -12.54 9.61
C PHE A 190 -6.13 -11.46 8.67
N ALA A 191 -6.84 -10.35 8.55
CA ALA A 191 -6.39 -9.17 7.83
C ALA A 191 -6.72 -7.88 8.57
N ALA A 192 -5.78 -6.94 8.57
CA ALA A 192 -6.01 -5.62 9.14
C ALA A 192 -5.70 -4.51 8.13
N SER A 193 -6.55 -3.48 8.14
CA SER A 193 -6.40 -2.26 7.36
C SER A 193 -6.33 -1.06 8.30
N LEU A 194 -5.20 -0.35 8.28
CA LEU A 194 -4.99 0.87 9.04
C LEU A 194 -5.00 2.05 8.08
N SER A 195 -6.06 2.86 8.13
CA SER A 195 -6.27 4.04 7.27
C SER A 195 -6.12 3.73 5.76
N GLY A 196 -6.61 2.55 5.32
CA GLY A 196 -6.44 2.08 3.95
C GLY A 196 -7.49 2.60 2.97
N TYR A 197 -7.17 2.51 1.67
CA TYR A 197 -8.12 2.75 0.59
C TYR A 197 -9.05 1.53 0.45
N LEU A 198 -10.27 1.61 1.00
CA LEU A 198 -11.17 0.46 1.05
C LEU A 198 -12.10 0.34 -0.17
N ALA A 199 -12.28 1.42 -0.93
CA ALA A 199 -13.13 1.47 -2.12
C ALA A 199 -12.39 2.10 -3.32
N PRO A 200 -11.20 1.60 -3.71
CA PRO A 200 -10.35 2.24 -4.71
C PRO A 200 -10.98 2.30 -6.10
N SER A 201 -11.97 1.47 -6.41
CA SER A 201 -12.66 1.47 -7.71
C SER A 201 -13.81 2.47 -7.80
N GLN A 202 -14.17 3.16 -6.71
CA GLN A 202 -15.39 3.94 -6.62
C GLN A 202 -15.16 5.45 -6.67
N GLY A 203 -16.11 6.18 -7.28
CA GLY A 203 -16.15 7.64 -7.28
C GLY A 203 -14.86 8.28 -7.80
N LEU A 204 -14.26 9.16 -7.01
CA LEU A 204 -13.03 9.87 -7.35
C LEU A 204 -11.75 9.10 -6.96
N TRP A 205 -11.85 7.97 -6.25
CA TRP A 205 -10.68 7.26 -5.74
C TRP A 205 -9.66 6.86 -6.82
N PRO A 206 -10.05 6.39 -8.02
CA PRO A 206 -9.07 6.10 -9.06
C PRO A 206 -8.20 7.32 -9.44
N THR A 207 -8.82 8.50 -9.53
CA THR A 207 -8.09 9.75 -9.84
C THR A 207 -7.19 10.18 -8.68
N LEU A 208 -7.65 10.06 -7.43
CA LEU A 208 -6.88 10.42 -6.25
C LEU A 208 -5.68 9.50 -6.07
N ILE A 209 -5.86 8.20 -6.32
CA ILE A 209 -4.79 7.21 -6.29
C ILE A 209 -3.75 7.51 -7.38
N ASP A 210 -4.19 7.82 -8.61
CA ASP A 210 -3.28 8.19 -9.69
C ASP A 210 -2.42 9.41 -9.34
N ILE A 211 -3.04 10.47 -8.80
CA ILE A 211 -2.32 11.66 -8.34
C ILE A 211 -1.31 11.30 -7.24
N ALA A 212 -1.69 10.48 -6.27
CA ALA A 212 -0.82 10.08 -5.18
C ALA A 212 0.37 9.23 -5.67
N MET A 213 0.15 8.32 -6.62
CA MET A 213 1.20 7.49 -7.22
C MET A 213 2.18 8.32 -8.05
N GLN A 214 1.67 9.31 -8.80
CA GLN A 214 2.52 10.24 -9.54
C GLN A 214 3.39 11.10 -8.62
N ASP A 215 2.82 11.59 -7.51
CA ASP A 215 3.55 12.39 -6.52
C ASP A 215 4.61 11.54 -5.77
N ALA A 216 4.28 10.31 -5.40
CA ALA A 216 5.18 9.47 -4.63
C ALA A 216 6.31 8.86 -5.47
N GLY A 217 6.03 8.38 -6.68
CA GLY A 217 6.98 7.60 -7.47
C GLY A 217 6.97 7.89 -8.97
N GLY A 218 6.17 8.85 -9.44
CA GLY A 218 6.07 9.18 -10.87
C GLY A 218 5.36 8.11 -11.70
N PHE A 219 4.50 7.29 -11.07
CA PHE A 219 3.80 6.20 -11.73
C PHE A 219 2.37 6.59 -12.12
N ASP A 220 1.90 6.05 -13.24
CA ASP A 220 0.50 6.13 -13.69
C ASP A 220 -0.29 4.91 -13.18
N ALA A 221 -1.44 5.14 -12.55
CA ALA A 221 -2.28 4.06 -12.01
C ALA A 221 -2.86 3.13 -13.10
N ILE A 222 -2.91 3.57 -14.36
CA ILE A 222 -3.30 2.74 -15.50
C ILE A 222 -2.32 1.59 -15.75
N ASP A 223 -1.04 1.76 -15.39
CA ASP A 223 -0.03 0.71 -15.52
C ASP A 223 -0.21 -0.37 -14.44
N MET A 224 -0.81 0.02 -13.31
CA MET A 224 -1.09 -0.87 -12.19
C MET A 224 -2.28 -1.78 -12.47
N TRP A 225 -3.48 -1.24 -12.64
CA TRP A 225 -4.73 -2.01 -12.73
C TRP A 225 -5.49 -1.81 -14.04
N GLY A 226 -4.88 -1.17 -15.03
CA GLY A 226 -5.50 -0.86 -16.31
C GLY A 226 -6.48 0.32 -16.25
N PRO A 227 -7.25 0.55 -17.32
CA PRO A 227 -8.30 1.56 -17.34
C PRO A 227 -9.34 1.30 -16.24
N THR A 228 -9.97 2.34 -15.71
CA THR A 228 -10.93 2.25 -14.59
C THR A 228 -12.18 1.42 -14.91
N ASN A 229 -12.50 1.25 -16.18
CA ASN A 229 -13.57 0.37 -16.66
C ASN A 229 -13.12 -1.08 -16.91
N ALA A 230 -11.84 -1.39 -16.80
CA ALA A 230 -11.35 -2.76 -16.81
C ALA A 230 -11.39 -3.37 -15.40
N GLY A 231 -11.67 -4.66 -15.27
CA GLY A 231 -11.93 -5.32 -13.98
C GLY A 231 -10.79 -5.30 -12.95
N GLY A 232 -9.62 -4.73 -13.28
CA GLY A 232 -8.47 -4.66 -12.37
C GLY A 232 -8.73 -3.85 -11.10
N TRP A 233 -9.44 -2.74 -11.21
CA TRP A 233 -9.83 -1.91 -10.08
C TRP A 233 -10.81 -2.62 -9.14
N GLN A 234 -11.86 -3.24 -9.72
CA GLN A 234 -12.87 -3.98 -8.95
C GLN A 234 -12.28 -5.22 -8.28
N ARG A 235 -11.35 -5.90 -8.95
CA ARG A 235 -10.64 -7.04 -8.36
C ARG A 235 -9.88 -6.65 -7.10
N ASN A 236 -9.29 -5.47 -7.08
CA ASN A 236 -8.48 -4.97 -5.98
C ASN A 236 -9.25 -4.05 -5.02
N ASP A 237 -10.57 -4.05 -5.08
CA ASP A 237 -11.45 -3.27 -4.21
C ASP A 237 -12.03 -4.15 -3.11
N PRO A 238 -11.63 -3.96 -1.82
CA PRO A 238 -12.16 -4.74 -0.70
C PRO A 238 -13.68 -4.67 -0.57
N THR A 239 -14.29 -3.50 -0.86
CA THR A 239 -15.75 -3.34 -0.72
C THR A 239 -16.51 -4.11 -1.80
N VAL A 240 -15.97 -4.23 -3.01
CA VAL A 240 -16.50 -5.08 -4.07
C VAL A 240 -16.37 -6.56 -3.70
N ASN A 241 -15.29 -6.92 -2.99
CA ASN A 241 -14.95 -8.29 -2.65
C ASN A 241 -15.40 -8.70 -1.23
N ILE A 242 -16.23 -7.90 -0.55
CA ILE A 242 -16.64 -8.15 0.84
C ILE A 242 -17.29 -9.52 1.03
N ASN A 243 -18.10 -9.98 0.06
CA ASN A 243 -18.75 -11.28 0.13
C ASN A 243 -17.76 -12.46 0.16
N ARG A 244 -16.56 -12.29 -0.42
CA ARG A 244 -15.48 -13.27 -0.31
C ARG A 244 -14.93 -13.32 1.12
N LEU A 245 -14.66 -12.18 1.73
CA LEU A 245 -14.18 -12.10 3.11
C LEU A 245 -15.17 -12.74 4.09
N VAL A 246 -16.47 -12.48 3.91
CA VAL A 246 -17.54 -13.09 4.70
C VAL A 246 -17.59 -14.60 4.50
N ALA A 247 -17.59 -15.07 3.25
CA ALA A 247 -17.62 -16.49 2.93
C ALA A 247 -16.39 -17.24 3.45
N ASN A 248 -15.22 -16.59 3.42
CA ASN A 248 -13.95 -17.12 3.90
C ASN A 248 -13.86 -17.14 5.44
N ARG A 249 -14.77 -16.45 6.15
CA ARG A 249 -14.72 -16.26 7.62
C ARG A 249 -13.41 -15.64 8.07
N THR A 250 -12.83 -14.74 7.27
CA THR A 250 -11.61 -14.02 7.60
C THR A 250 -11.85 -13.11 8.81
N ALA A 251 -11.01 -13.19 9.82
CA ALA A 251 -11.04 -12.23 10.92
C ALA A 251 -10.50 -10.88 10.42
N LEU A 252 -11.25 -9.81 10.65
CA LEU A 252 -10.92 -8.48 10.12
C LEU A 252 -10.76 -7.47 11.23
N TRP A 253 -9.77 -6.60 11.06
CA TRP A 253 -9.61 -5.36 11.80
C TRP A 253 -9.50 -4.18 10.84
N VAL A 254 -10.38 -3.20 10.99
CA VAL A 254 -10.35 -1.98 10.20
C VAL A 254 -10.31 -0.78 11.13
N TYR A 255 -9.29 0.04 10.97
CA TYR A 255 -9.11 1.29 11.72
C TYR A 255 -8.91 2.45 10.75
N CYS A 256 -9.51 3.58 11.07
CA CYS A 256 -9.27 4.86 10.41
C CYS A 256 -9.46 5.98 11.42
N GLY A 257 -8.61 7.00 11.37
CA GLY A 257 -8.80 8.21 12.15
C GLY A 257 -10.11 8.92 11.75
N ASN A 258 -10.74 9.56 12.71
CA ASN A 258 -11.99 10.31 12.50
C ASN A 258 -11.77 11.77 12.07
N GLY A 259 -10.51 12.17 11.85
CA GLY A 259 -10.12 13.55 11.49
C GLY A 259 -10.10 14.54 12.66
N VAL A 260 -10.34 14.08 13.88
CA VAL A 260 -10.17 14.90 15.09
C VAL A 260 -8.73 14.75 15.57
N SER A 261 -8.05 15.88 15.77
CA SER A 261 -6.69 15.87 16.32
C SER A 261 -6.66 15.21 17.69
N SER A 262 -5.70 14.32 17.90
CA SER A 262 -5.40 13.69 19.18
C SER A 262 -4.19 14.36 19.85
N ASP A 263 -3.91 14.00 21.10
CA ASP A 263 -2.70 14.47 21.79
C ASP A 263 -1.42 14.01 21.08
N LEU A 264 -1.50 12.98 20.24
CA LEU A 264 -0.39 12.49 19.41
C LEU A 264 -0.18 13.32 18.14
N ASP A 265 -1.23 14.01 17.67
CA ASP A 265 -1.17 14.89 16.49
C ASP A 265 -0.71 16.32 16.86
N THR A 266 -0.72 16.65 18.16
CA THR A 266 -0.22 17.92 18.66
C THR A 266 1.29 17.89 18.82
N ASN A 267 1.99 17.88 17.70
CA ASN A 267 3.43 18.17 17.75
C ASN A 267 3.59 19.68 18.04
N ARG A 268 3.96 20.02 19.27
CA ARG A 268 4.17 21.40 19.72
C ARG A 268 5.34 22.08 19.01
N ASP A 269 6.06 21.34 18.15
CA ASP A 269 7.23 21.82 17.41
C ASP A 269 6.89 22.48 16.06
N PHE A 270 5.60 22.59 15.70
CA PHE A 270 5.15 23.38 14.54
C PHE A 270 4.77 24.83 14.87
N GLY A 271 5.19 25.33 16.02
CA GLY A 271 5.05 26.71 16.44
C GLY A 271 6.32 27.51 16.23
N GLY A 272 6.49 28.01 15.03
CA GLY A 272 7.52 28.98 14.72
C GLY A 272 6.99 29.95 13.69
#